data_8a6b8bc4c8236ce4da250d431950222a
#
_entry.id   8a6b8bc4c8236ce4da250d431950222a
#
_cell.length_a   1.000
_cell.length_b   1.000
_cell.length_c   1.000
_cell.angle_alpha   90.00
_cell.angle_beta   90.00
_cell.angle_gamma   90.00
#
_symmetry.space_group_name_H-M   'P 1'
#
loop_
_entity.id
_entity.type
_entity.pdbx_description
1 polymer ?
#
loop_
_entity_poly.entity_id
_entity_poly.type
_entity_poly.pdbx_seq_one_letter_code
_entity_poly.pdbx_strand_id
1 'polypeptide(L)'
;MYETDAELLELDGLIEKSKSKSGEHLNSLFGMGEWLSAQQVSHHLQGIRSVALATVNSRLEPRVAPLEAVLFHGKFCVALQSDSTRVKQIANRPAASITYTREDDVLITVNGNATLVRGGEEDFAGLDAEWKKKYGTDVWDSIVFVKLNPTHIVAYAINPELFPTA
;
A
#
# COMPACT_ATOMS: atom_id res chain seq x y z
N MET A 1 14.96 -1.30 1.58
CA MET A 1 14.14 -0.09 1.63
C MET A 1 14.31 0.61 0.29
N TYR A 2 13.22 1.01 -0.35
CA TYR A 2 13.23 1.65 -1.68
C TYR A 2 13.03 3.16 -1.59
N GLU A 3 12.60 3.62 -0.43
CA GLU A 3 12.27 5.02 -0.16
C GLU A 3 13.55 5.82 0.04
N THR A 4 13.59 6.99 -0.59
CA THR A 4 14.54 8.06 -0.31
C THR A 4 14.10 8.85 0.93
N ASP A 5 15.01 9.62 1.52
CA ASP A 5 14.68 10.50 2.67
C ASP A 5 13.55 11.48 2.34
N ALA A 6 13.49 11.98 1.10
CA ALA A 6 12.43 12.88 0.64
C ALA A 6 11.06 12.18 0.60
N GLU A 7 11.02 10.94 0.13
CA GLU A 7 9.78 10.14 0.07
C GLU A 7 9.32 9.73 1.47
N LEU A 8 10.24 9.42 2.38
CA LEU A 8 9.91 9.17 3.79
C LEU A 8 9.32 10.42 4.45
N LEU A 9 9.88 11.60 4.19
CA LEU A 9 9.37 12.86 4.71
C LEU A 9 7.96 13.18 4.15
N GLU A 10 7.71 12.91 2.86
CA GLU A 10 6.38 13.04 2.25
C GLU A 10 5.36 12.10 2.91
N LEU A 11 5.76 10.85 3.15
CA LEU A 11 4.90 9.85 3.78
C LEU A 11 4.60 10.21 5.24
N ASP A 12 5.59 10.69 6.02
CA ASP A 12 5.39 11.19 7.38
C ASP A 12 4.43 12.38 7.41
N GLY A 13 4.59 13.33 6.50
CA GLY A 13 3.67 14.45 6.37
C GLY A 13 2.23 14.01 6.09
N LEU A 14 2.04 12.95 5.30
CA LEU A 14 0.72 12.38 5.05
C LEU A 14 0.16 11.66 6.28
N ILE A 15 0.98 10.91 7.01
CA ILE A 15 0.59 10.24 8.26
C ILE A 15 0.13 11.29 9.28
N GLU A 16 0.91 12.33 9.53
CA GLU A 16 0.56 13.40 10.48
C GLU A 16 -0.71 14.15 10.06
N LYS A 17 -0.87 14.44 8.77
CA LYS A 17 -2.10 15.03 8.23
C LYS A 17 -3.32 14.14 8.43
N SER A 18 -3.15 12.84 8.28
CA SER A 18 -4.23 11.85 8.48
C SER A 18 -4.58 11.74 9.96
N LYS A 19 -3.57 11.68 10.83
CA LYS A 19 -3.71 11.68 12.29
C LYS A 19 -4.45 12.91 12.79
N SER A 20 -4.10 14.11 12.32
CA SER A 20 -4.76 15.36 12.71
C SER A 20 -6.23 15.44 12.31
N LYS A 21 -6.65 14.67 11.30
CA LYS A 21 -8.04 14.56 10.86
C LYS A 21 -8.79 13.40 11.49
N SER A 22 -8.10 12.53 12.21
CA SER A 22 -8.70 11.40 12.91
C SER A 22 -9.53 11.92 14.07
N GLY A 23 -10.79 11.49 14.16
CA GLY A 23 -11.66 11.87 15.27
C GLY A 23 -11.21 11.23 16.60
N GLU A 24 -11.68 11.79 17.71
CA GLU A 24 -11.42 11.26 19.06
C GLU A 24 -11.73 9.76 19.18
N HIS A 25 -12.75 9.29 18.47
CA HIS A 25 -13.13 7.88 18.45
C HIS A 25 -12.01 6.98 17.92
N LEU A 26 -11.37 7.34 16.77
CA LEU A 26 -10.27 6.56 16.23
C LEU A 26 -9.07 6.56 17.19
N ASN A 27 -8.76 7.70 17.77
CA ASN A 27 -7.70 7.82 18.76
C ASN A 27 -8.00 7.03 20.04
N SER A 28 -9.27 6.91 20.46
CA SER A 28 -9.66 6.11 21.61
C SER A 28 -9.62 4.60 21.35
N LEU A 29 -9.89 4.16 20.13
CA LEU A 29 -9.77 2.76 19.73
C LEU A 29 -8.29 2.28 19.78
N PHE A 30 -7.37 3.18 19.50
CA PHE A 30 -5.93 2.92 19.52
C PHE A 30 -5.28 3.24 20.88
N GLY A 31 -6.06 3.36 21.96
CA GLY A 31 -5.61 3.77 23.30
C GLY A 31 -4.57 2.84 23.95
N MET A 32 -4.19 1.72 23.32
CA MET A 32 -3.13 0.80 23.78
C MET A 32 -1.91 0.74 22.86
N GLY A 33 -1.83 1.61 21.85
CA GLY A 33 -0.71 1.62 20.90
C GLY A 33 -0.48 3.00 20.30
N GLU A 34 0.38 3.08 19.31
CA GLU A 34 0.85 4.35 18.75
C GLU A 34 0.81 4.33 17.21
N TRP A 35 0.78 5.53 16.64
CA TRP A 35 0.99 5.74 15.21
C TRP A 35 2.43 5.44 14.83
N LEU A 36 2.60 4.71 13.73
CA LEU A 36 3.91 4.42 13.15
C LEU A 36 4.40 5.61 12.32
N SER A 37 5.70 5.87 12.38
CA SER A 37 6.38 6.78 11.45
C SER A 37 6.49 6.15 10.05
N ALA A 38 6.77 6.97 9.03
CA ALA A 38 7.03 6.50 7.68
C ALA A 38 8.20 5.50 7.62
N GLN A 39 9.24 5.74 8.41
CA GLN A 39 10.40 4.87 8.49
C GLN A 39 10.02 3.49 9.07
N GLN A 40 9.23 3.46 10.14
CA GLN A 40 8.71 2.21 10.72
C GLN A 40 7.80 1.46 9.72
N VAL A 41 6.91 2.18 9.03
CA VAL A 41 6.04 1.61 7.97
C VAL A 41 6.89 1.01 6.86
N SER A 42 7.87 1.75 6.34
CA SER A 42 8.74 1.27 5.26
C SER A 42 9.58 0.07 5.69
N HIS A 43 10.19 0.12 6.87
CA HIS A 43 10.97 -1.00 7.40
C HIS A 43 10.12 -2.28 7.55
N HIS A 44 8.93 -2.14 8.13
CA HIS A 44 8.02 -3.27 8.36
C HIS A 44 7.48 -3.89 7.07
N LEU A 45 7.20 -3.06 6.06
CA LEU A 45 6.61 -3.49 4.79
C LEU A 45 7.65 -3.84 3.70
N GLN A 46 8.91 -4.04 4.06
CA GLN A 46 9.91 -4.49 3.08
C GLN A 46 9.52 -5.82 2.44
N GLY A 47 9.73 -5.91 1.13
CA GLY A 47 9.37 -7.06 0.31
C GLY A 47 7.86 -7.19 0.09
N ILE A 48 7.45 -8.30 -0.51
CA ILE A 48 6.06 -8.54 -0.89
C ILE A 48 5.25 -9.02 0.32
N ARG A 49 4.13 -8.34 0.60
CA ARG A 49 3.20 -8.61 1.69
C ARG A 49 1.81 -8.93 1.17
N SER A 50 1.09 -9.76 1.91
CA SER A 50 -0.33 -10.02 1.66
C SER A 50 -1.17 -8.84 2.15
N VAL A 51 -2.06 -8.33 1.31
CA VAL A 51 -2.91 -7.17 1.59
C VAL A 51 -4.33 -7.41 1.11
N ALA A 52 -5.29 -6.66 1.60
CA ALA A 52 -6.62 -6.57 1.02
C ALA A 52 -6.72 -5.30 0.15
N LEU A 53 -6.94 -5.47 -1.16
CA LEU A 53 -7.18 -4.36 -2.08
C LEU A 53 -8.67 -4.21 -2.35
N ALA A 54 -9.22 -3.03 -2.06
CA ALA A 54 -10.57 -2.63 -2.40
C ALA A 54 -10.58 -1.75 -3.66
N THR A 55 -11.48 -2.04 -4.59
CA THR A 55 -11.75 -1.27 -5.82
C THR A 55 -13.26 -1.07 -5.99
N VAL A 56 -13.69 -0.24 -6.94
CA VAL A 56 -15.09 0.06 -7.20
C VAL A 56 -15.47 -0.37 -8.62
N ASN A 57 -16.56 -1.14 -8.76
CA ASN A 57 -17.08 -1.57 -10.06
C ASN A 57 -17.96 -0.49 -10.73
N SER A 58 -18.49 -0.80 -11.92
CA SER A 58 -19.34 0.14 -12.70
C SER A 58 -20.67 0.51 -12.01
N ARG A 59 -21.13 -0.28 -11.06
CA ARG A 59 -22.34 -0.03 -10.25
C ARG A 59 -22.04 0.68 -8.94
N LEU A 60 -20.81 1.16 -8.75
CA LEU A 60 -20.31 1.76 -7.51
C LEU A 60 -20.30 0.80 -6.30
N GLU A 61 -20.29 -0.50 -6.57
CA GLU A 61 -20.19 -1.52 -5.53
C GLU A 61 -18.70 -1.76 -5.19
N PRO A 62 -18.32 -1.81 -3.90
CA PRO A 62 -16.96 -2.15 -3.49
C PRO A 62 -16.65 -3.62 -3.81
N ARG A 63 -15.41 -3.87 -4.21
CA ARG A 63 -14.86 -5.20 -4.49
C ARG A 63 -13.53 -5.35 -3.75
N VAL A 64 -13.46 -6.31 -2.85
CA VAL A 64 -12.26 -6.60 -2.05
C VAL A 64 -11.68 -7.95 -2.46
N ALA A 65 -10.35 -8.04 -2.53
CA ALA A 65 -9.66 -9.32 -2.69
C ALA A 65 -8.32 -9.30 -1.94
N PRO A 66 -7.90 -10.45 -1.40
CA PRO A 66 -6.53 -10.64 -0.95
C PRO A 66 -5.60 -10.66 -2.15
N LEU A 67 -4.53 -9.89 -2.09
CA LEU A 67 -3.51 -9.76 -3.13
C LEU A 67 -2.14 -9.58 -2.49
N GLU A 68 -1.11 -9.55 -3.32
CA GLU A 68 0.24 -9.25 -2.88
C GLU A 68 0.65 -7.85 -3.32
N ALA A 69 1.25 -7.10 -2.40
CA ALA A 69 1.75 -5.77 -2.63
C ALA A 69 3.17 -5.61 -2.10
N VAL A 70 3.91 -4.70 -2.67
CA VAL A 70 5.15 -4.15 -2.13
C VAL A 70 4.95 -2.67 -1.85
N LEU A 71 5.55 -2.17 -0.77
CA LEU A 71 5.74 -0.73 -0.59
C LEU A 71 6.96 -0.33 -1.44
N PHE A 72 6.76 0.57 -2.39
CA PHE A 72 7.78 0.98 -3.35
C PHE A 72 7.69 2.49 -3.55
N HIS A 73 8.75 3.22 -3.21
CA HIS A 73 8.77 4.68 -3.21
C HIS A 73 7.58 5.31 -2.43
N GLY A 74 7.34 4.77 -1.22
CA GLY A 74 6.26 5.23 -0.33
C GLY A 74 4.83 4.92 -0.80
N LYS A 75 4.65 4.07 -1.83
CA LYS A 75 3.35 3.73 -2.40
C LYS A 75 3.16 2.22 -2.47
N PHE A 76 1.96 1.74 -2.14
CA PHE A 76 1.64 0.33 -2.34
C PHE A 76 1.47 0.03 -3.82
N CYS A 77 2.22 -0.96 -4.29
CA CYS A 77 2.16 -1.46 -5.65
C CYS A 77 1.74 -2.93 -5.66
N VAL A 78 0.73 -3.27 -6.46
CA VAL A 78 0.13 -4.60 -6.59
C VAL A 78 0.29 -5.10 -8.00
N ALA A 79 0.77 -6.33 -8.20
CA ALA A 79 0.84 -6.95 -9.53
C ALA A 79 -0.49 -7.57 -9.91
N LEU A 80 -0.97 -7.29 -11.12
CA LEU A 80 -2.19 -7.86 -11.68
C LEU A 80 -1.99 -8.29 -13.14
N GLN A 81 -2.77 -9.26 -13.59
CA GLN A 81 -2.87 -9.53 -15.02
C GLN A 81 -3.55 -8.37 -15.74
N SER A 82 -3.02 -7.97 -16.88
CA SER A 82 -3.43 -6.75 -17.61
C SER A 82 -4.88 -6.80 -18.09
N ASP A 83 -5.45 -7.97 -18.35
CA ASP A 83 -6.83 -8.17 -18.80
C ASP A 83 -7.84 -8.33 -17.65
N SER A 84 -7.37 -8.33 -16.40
CA SER A 84 -8.21 -8.57 -15.23
C SER A 84 -9.31 -7.52 -15.07
N THR A 85 -10.44 -7.95 -14.50
CA THR A 85 -11.57 -7.05 -14.20
C THR A 85 -11.15 -5.89 -13.30
N ARG A 86 -10.21 -6.12 -12.39
CA ARG A 86 -9.73 -5.11 -11.44
C ARG A 86 -8.93 -4.01 -12.15
N VAL A 87 -8.10 -4.36 -13.13
CA VAL A 87 -7.41 -3.38 -13.98
C VAL A 87 -8.43 -2.49 -14.71
N LYS A 88 -9.50 -3.08 -15.27
CA LYS A 88 -10.59 -2.32 -15.92
C LYS A 88 -11.35 -1.43 -14.93
N GLN A 89 -11.55 -1.88 -13.71
CA GLN A 89 -12.18 -1.07 -12.64
C GLN A 89 -11.32 0.16 -12.32
N ILE A 90 -10.03 -0.03 -12.06
CA ILE A 90 -9.10 1.04 -11.73
C ILE A 90 -8.95 2.05 -12.88
N ALA A 91 -8.84 1.57 -14.12
CA ALA A 91 -8.73 2.45 -15.29
C ALA A 91 -9.92 3.41 -15.42
N ASN A 92 -11.12 3.00 -15.00
CA ASN A 92 -12.33 3.80 -15.08
C ASN A 92 -12.68 4.54 -13.78
N ARG A 93 -12.26 4.01 -12.64
CA ARG A 93 -12.54 4.51 -11.29
C ARG A 93 -11.31 4.29 -10.41
N PRO A 94 -10.45 5.30 -10.32
CA PRO A 94 -9.14 5.14 -9.68
C PRO A 94 -9.21 5.05 -8.15
N ALA A 95 -10.34 5.39 -7.53
CA ALA A 95 -10.48 5.30 -6.08
C ALA A 95 -10.28 3.86 -5.60
N ALA A 96 -9.33 3.67 -4.69
CA ALA A 96 -8.96 2.38 -4.14
C ALA A 96 -8.48 2.51 -2.71
N SER A 97 -8.50 1.39 -2.00
CA SER A 97 -7.96 1.29 -0.65
C SER A 97 -7.19 -0.01 -0.49
N ILE A 98 -6.10 0.05 0.24
CA ILE A 98 -5.31 -1.12 0.62
C ILE A 98 -5.26 -1.20 2.14
N THR A 99 -5.45 -2.40 2.68
CA THR A 99 -5.26 -2.67 4.11
C THR A 99 -4.29 -3.82 4.27
N TYR A 100 -3.29 -3.61 5.12
CA TYR A 100 -2.40 -4.61 5.66
C TYR A 100 -2.66 -4.75 7.15
N THR A 101 -2.75 -6.00 7.62
CA THR A 101 -2.82 -6.33 9.04
C THR A 101 -1.87 -7.46 9.35
N ARG A 102 -1.29 -7.45 10.54
CA ARG A 102 -0.52 -8.57 11.07
C ARG A 102 -1.06 -8.91 12.44
N GLU A 103 -1.69 -10.07 12.57
CA GLU A 103 -2.35 -10.49 13.80
C GLU A 103 -3.25 -9.36 14.36
N ASP A 104 -3.18 -9.07 15.64
CA ASP A 104 -3.94 -7.98 16.29
C ASP A 104 -3.06 -6.77 16.61
N ASP A 105 -1.78 -6.76 16.16
CA ASP A 105 -0.79 -5.79 16.61
C ASP A 105 -0.46 -4.68 15.60
N VAL A 106 -0.75 -4.87 14.31
CA VAL A 106 -0.47 -3.89 13.25
C VAL A 106 -1.65 -3.70 12.33
N LEU A 107 -1.98 -2.44 12.10
CA LEU A 107 -2.93 -2.01 11.09
C LEU A 107 -2.33 -0.90 10.23
N ILE A 108 -2.23 -1.13 8.92
CA ILE A 108 -1.88 -0.09 7.97
C ILE A 108 -2.97 -0.05 6.90
N THR A 109 -3.72 1.05 6.84
CA THR A 109 -4.76 1.26 5.83
C THR A 109 -4.45 2.52 5.05
N VAL A 110 -4.45 2.41 3.73
CA VAL A 110 -4.18 3.50 2.79
C VAL A 110 -5.36 3.66 1.85
N ASN A 111 -5.87 4.88 1.77
CA ASN A 111 -6.89 5.27 0.79
C ASN A 111 -6.26 6.22 -0.22
N GLY A 112 -6.66 6.13 -1.48
CA GLY A 112 -6.11 7.00 -2.51
C GLY A 112 -6.65 6.75 -3.90
N ASN A 113 -5.90 7.22 -4.89
CA ASN A 113 -6.19 6.99 -6.29
C ASN A 113 -5.12 6.09 -6.89
N ALA A 114 -5.56 5.00 -7.49
CA ALA A 114 -4.68 4.04 -8.14
C ALA A 114 -4.37 4.46 -9.58
N THR A 115 -3.12 4.29 -9.98
CA THR A 115 -2.65 4.40 -11.37
C THR A 115 -2.11 3.07 -11.84
N LEU A 116 -2.09 2.87 -13.15
CA LEU A 116 -1.54 1.65 -13.76
C LEU A 116 -0.12 1.96 -14.25
N VAL A 117 0.83 1.09 -13.90
CA VAL A 117 2.23 1.15 -14.35
C VAL A 117 2.45 -0.03 -15.31
N ARG A 118 2.76 0.27 -16.56
CA ARG A 118 2.93 -0.70 -17.64
C ARG A 118 4.39 -0.87 -18.04
N GLY A 119 4.69 -1.93 -18.78
CA GLY A 119 6.02 -2.15 -19.35
C GLY A 119 6.57 -0.92 -20.07
N GLY A 120 7.82 -0.54 -19.75
CA GLY A 120 8.48 0.65 -20.26
C GLY A 120 8.26 1.93 -19.45
N GLU A 121 7.35 1.96 -18.47
CA GLU A 121 7.19 3.08 -17.54
C GLU A 121 8.22 3.01 -16.40
N GLU A 122 8.51 4.16 -15.78
CA GLU A 122 9.63 4.37 -14.86
C GLU A 122 9.74 3.33 -13.75
N ASP A 123 8.69 3.06 -13.01
CA ASP A 123 8.73 2.13 -11.87
C ASP A 123 8.64 0.66 -12.28
N PHE A 124 8.30 0.35 -13.53
CA PHE A 124 7.97 -1.02 -13.93
C PHE A 124 9.12 -2.00 -13.71
N ALA A 125 10.32 -1.66 -14.14
CA ALA A 125 11.48 -2.56 -14.04
C ALA A 125 11.85 -2.89 -12.60
N GLY A 126 11.79 -1.91 -11.70
CA GLY A 126 12.05 -2.10 -10.27
C GLY A 126 10.99 -2.98 -9.61
N LEU A 127 9.72 -2.75 -9.92
CA LEU A 127 8.61 -3.57 -9.41
C LEU A 127 8.69 -5.02 -9.92
N ASP A 128 8.93 -5.20 -11.22
CA ASP A 128 9.07 -6.53 -11.84
C ASP A 128 10.22 -7.33 -11.21
N ALA A 129 11.34 -6.66 -10.91
CA ALA A 129 12.47 -7.28 -10.22
C ALA A 129 12.12 -7.83 -8.84
N GLU A 130 11.24 -7.15 -8.07
CA GLU A 130 10.79 -7.63 -6.75
C GLU A 130 9.92 -8.89 -6.85
N TRP A 131 9.04 -8.94 -7.84
CA TRP A 131 8.25 -10.17 -8.10
C TRP A 131 9.12 -11.31 -8.57
N LYS A 132 10.07 -11.07 -9.48
CA LYS A 132 11.05 -12.07 -9.93
C LYS A 132 11.90 -12.59 -8.79
N LYS A 133 12.33 -11.73 -7.88
CA LYS A 133 13.08 -12.13 -6.69
C LYS A 133 12.29 -13.09 -5.79
N LYS A 134 10.99 -12.89 -5.63
CA LYS A 134 10.13 -13.77 -4.84
C LYS A 134 9.82 -15.09 -5.52
N TYR A 135 9.51 -15.07 -6.82
CA TYR A 135 8.98 -16.21 -7.55
C TYR A 135 9.96 -16.92 -8.48
N GLY A 136 11.14 -16.35 -8.69
CA GLY A 136 12.25 -16.97 -9.44
C GLY A 136 12.20 -16.82 -10.97
N THR A 137 11.05 -16.52 -11.54
CA THR A 137 10.85 -16.33 -12.99
C THR A 137 9.69 -15.39 -13.28
N ASP A 138 9.48 -15.06 -14.56
CA ASP A 138 8.30 -14.35 -15.03
C ASP A 138 7.04 -15.17 -14.72
N VAL A 139 6.24 -14.71 -13.75
CA VAL A 139 5.09 -15.45 -13.27
C VAL A 139 3.89 -15.32 -14.23
N TRP A 140 3.86 -14.25 -15.04
CA TRP A 140 2.78 -13.96 -15.96
C TRP A 140 3.28 -13.37 -17.27
N ASP A 141 2.70 -13.81 -18.39
CA ASP A 141 3.02 -13.31 -19.73
C ASP A 141 2.64 -11.84 -19.95
N SER A 142 1.72 -11.32 -19.14
CA SER A 142 1.22 -9.96 -19.25
C SER A 142 0.85 -9.40 -17.87
N ILE A 143 1.75 -8.61 -17.32
CA ILE A 143 1.59 -7.98 -16.01
C ILE A 143 1.43 -6.47 -16.14
N VAL A 144 0.64 -5.89 -15.24
CA VAL A 144 0.57 -4.46 -14.96
C VAL A 144 0.63 -4.26 -13.45
N PHE A 145 1.32 -3.24 -13.02
CA PHE A 145 1.29 -2.85 -11.62
C PHE A 145 0.24 -1.77 -11.36
N VAL A 146 -0.47 -1.93 -10.27
CA VAL A 146 -1.37 -0.92 -9.72
C VAL A 146 -0.62 -0.19 -8.63
N LYS A 147 -0.33 1.09 -8.83
CA LYS A 147 0.32 1.97 -7.86
C LYS A 147 -0.73 2.83 -7.19
N LEU A 148 -0.93 2.66 -5.87
CA LEU A 148 -1.85 3.46 -5.08
C LEU A 148 -1.15 4.74 -4.62
N ASN A 149 -1.60 5.88 -5.14
CA ASN A 149 -1.15 7.21 -4.73
C ASN A 149 -1.96 7.62 -3.49
N PRO A 150 -1.35 7.68 -2.31
CA PRO A 150 -2.07 7.84 -1.05
C PRO A 150 -2.59 9.27 -0.88
N THR A 151 -3.83 9.39 -0.36
CA THR A 151 -4.42 10.66 0.06
C THR A 151 -4.73 10.67 1.55
N HIS A 152 -4.80 9.48 2.15
CA HIS A 152 -5.02 9.26 3.58
C HIS A 152 -4.37 7.94 3.99
N ILE A 153 -3.70 7.92 5.12
CA ILE A 153 -3.07 6.73 5.68
C ILE A 153 -3.32 6.65 7.19
N VAL A 154 -3.70 5.46 7.66
CA VAL A 154 -3.66 5.08 9.07
C VAL A 154 -2.60 4.01 9.21
N ALA A 155 -1.59 4.26 10.01
CA ALA A 155 -0.54 3.32 10.31
C ALA A 155 -0.37 3.24 11.83
N TYR A 156 -0.67 2.09 12.41
CA TYR A 156 -0.81 1.90 13.84
C TYR A 156 -0.22 0.56 14.28
N ALA A 157 0.40 0.54 15.45
CA ALA A 157 0.82 -0.69 16.12
C ALA A 157 0.58 -0.63 17.63
N ILE A 158 0.28 -1.79 18.25
CA ILE A 158 0.18 -1.91 19.72
C ILE A 158 1.57 -1.75 20.35
N ASN A 159 2.60 -2.32 19.72
CA ASN A 159 3.97 -2.30 20.21
C ASN A 159 4.89 -1.70 19.14
N PRO A 160 4.87 -0.37 18.94
CA PRO A 160 5.65 0.29 17.87
C PRO A 160 7.17 0.16 18.06
N GLU A 161 7.65 -0.11 19.26
CA GLU A 161 9.07 -0.37 19.54
C GLU A 161 9.60 -1.66 18.89
N LEU A 162 8.71 -2.57 18.47
CA LEU A 162 9.08 -3.76 17.69
C LEU A 162 9.33 -3.43 16.21
N PHE A 163 9.16 -2.17 15.81
CA PHE A 163 9.38 -1.65 14.46
C PHE A 163 10.53 -0.64 14.50
N PRO A 164 11.78 -1.10 14.42
CA PRO A 164 12.93 -0.21 14.51
C PRO A 164 12.95 0.80 13.36
N THR A 165 13.51 1.96 13.62
CA THR A 165 13.65 3.08 12.68
C THR A 165 15.00 3.07 11.95
N ALA A 166 15.90 2.15 12.27
CA ALA A 166 17.23 2.01 11.63
C ALA A 166 17.72 0.56 11.74
#